data_4ab0701905391f3e863f6247ff250e02
#
_entry.id   4ab0701905391f3e863f6247ff250e02
#
_cell.length_a   1.000
_cell.length_b   1.000
_cell.length_c   1.000
_cell.angle_alpha   90.00
_cell.angle_beta   90.00
_cell.angle_gamma   90.00
#
_symmetry.space_group_name_H-M   'P 1'
#
loop_
_entity.id
_entity.type
_entity.pdbx_description
1 polymer ?
#
loop_
_entity_poly.entity_id
_entity_poly.type
_entity_poly.pdbx_seq_one_letter_code
_entity_poly.pdbx_strand_id
1 'polypeptide(L)'
;MNDISFLKEKAKEIRRSIVSMITEAKSGHPGGSLSATDILTALYFSEMNIDPANPKMEGRDRFVLSKGHAAPAIYATLSEKGYFSKDELMTLRKFGSRLQGHPDMKKLPGIEISTGSLGQGLSVANGMALNSKMFNENYRTYVILGDGEIQEGQIWEAAMTAAHYKLDNLCAFLDNNNLQIDGNVSEIMGVEPLDKKWEAFGWNVIKIDGHDFEQILSALDKARECKGKPTMIIAKTIKGKGVSFMENVCGFHGVAPTLEELERALAELA
;
A
#
# COMPACT_ATOMS: atom_id res chain seq x y z
N MET A 1 12.77 0.32 -17.71
CA MET A 1 12.77 0.96 -16.38
C MET A 1 12.19 2.36 -16.57
N ASN A 2 11.08 2.68 -15.90
CA ASN A 2 10.58 4.05 -15.94
C ASN A 2 11.58 4.97 -15.22
N ASP A 3 11.78 6.16 -15.76
CA ASP A 3 12.65 7.18 -15.18
C ASP A 3 12.17 7.52 -13.75
N ILE A 4 13.11 7.58 -12.80
CA ILE A 4 12.82 7.94 -11.40
C ILE A 4 12.17 9.31 -11.28
N SER A 5 12.53 10.25 -12.17
CA SER A 5 11.88 11.56 -12.22
C SER A 5 10.39 11.44 -12.54
N PHE A 6 10.01 10.57 -13.46
CA PHE A 6 8.60 10.26 -13.77
C PHE A 6 7.87 9.68 -12.55
N LEU A 7 8.49 8.75 -11.83
CA LEU A 7 7.87 8.16 -10.62
C LEU A 7 7.68 9.22 -9.52
N LYS A 8 8.65 10.10 -9.33
CA LYS A 8 8.55 11.23 -8.37
C LYS A 8 7.38 12.15 -8.70
N GLU A 9 7.21 12.52 -9.97
CA GLU A 9 6.07 13.35 -10.40
C GLU A 9 4.74 12.61 -10.20
N LYS A 10 4.67 11.32 -10.51
CA LYS A 10 3.45 10.53 -10.25
C LYS A 10 3.12 10.45 -8.76
N ALA A 11 4.10 10.23 -7.91
CA ALA A 11 3.90 10.22 -6.45
C ALA A 11 3.40 11.56 -5.92
N LYS A 12 3.90 12.66 -6.46
CA LYS A 12 3.48 14.02 -6.14
C LYS A 12 2.01 14.24 -6.51
N GLU A 13 1.61 13.90 -7.74
CA GLU A 13 0.21 14.00 -8.21
C GLU A 13 -0.74 13.13 -7.35
N ILE A 14 -0.32 11.92 -6.99
CA ILE A 14 -1.09 11.04 -6.12
C ILE A 14 -1.26 11.67 -4.73
N ARG A 15 -0.21 12.25 -4.14
CA ARG A 15 -0.29 12.95 -2.84
C ARG A 15 -1.24 14.15 -2.90
N ARG A 16 -1.18 14.95 -3.95
CA ARG A 16 -2.10 16.07 -4.18
C ARG A 16 -3.56 15.59 -4.20
N SER A 17 -3.81 14.52 -4.92
CA SER A 17 -5.14 13.89 -5.00
C SER A 17 -5.60 13.36 -3.64
N ILE A 18 -4.73 12.73 -2.86
CA ILE A 18 -5.03 12.21 -1.51
C ILE A 18 -5.50 13.34 -0.59
N VAL A 19 -4.71 14.41 -0.47
CA VAL A 19 -5.07 15.51 0.44
C VAL A 19 -6.34 16.21 -0.01
N SER A 20 -6.52 16.42 -1.33
CA SER A 20 -7.71 17.08 -1.88
C SER A 20 -8.99 16.26 -1.62
N MET A 21 -9.00 14.96 -1.95
CA MET A 21 -10.21 14.15 -1.77
C MET A 21 -10.59 13.96 -0.29
N ILE A 22 -9.60 13.84 0.61
CA ILE A 22 -9.85 13.68 2.05
C ILE A 22 -10.40 14.97 2.64
N THR A 23 -9.87 16.12 2.23
CA THR A 23 -10.37 17.45 2.65
C THR A 23 -11.81 17.66 2.18
N GLU A 24 -12.12 17.38 0.92
CA GLU A 24 -13.48 17.47 0.36
C GLU A 24 -14.46 16.56 1.10
N ALA A 25 -14.04 15.33 1.41
CA ALA A 25 -14.85 14.36 2.14
C ALA A 25 -15.00 14.69 3.64
N LYS A 26 -14.18 15.58 4.18
CA LYS A 26 -14.06 15.89 5.63
C LYS A 26 -13.85 14.63 6.48
N SER A 27 -13.33 13.58 5.88
CA SER A 27 -13.17 12.26 6.49
C SER A 27 -12.19 11.40 5.69
N GLY A 28 -11.27 10.73 6.36
CA GLY A 28 -10.30 9.82 5.74
C GLY A 28 -9.02 9.71 6.54
N HIS A 29 -8.06 8.95 6.01
CA HIS A 29 -6.81 8.65 6.69
C HIS A 29 -5.62 9.20 5.88
N PRO A 30 -5.25 10.49 6.03
CA PRO A 30 -4.19 11.09 5.24
C PRO A 30 -2.81 10.49 5.55
N GLY A 31 -2.47 10.33 6.83
CA GLY A 31 -1.13 9.92 7.24
C GLY A 31 -0.66 8.61 6.61
N GLY A 32 -1.45 7.53 6.77
CA GLY A 32 -1.14 6.21 6.23
C GLY A 32 -1.31 6.10 4.71
N SER A 33 -2.07 7.03 4.09
CA SER A 33 -2.17 7.13 2.63
C SER A 33 -0.93 7.76 2.04
N LEU A 34 -0.44 8.85 2.64
CA LEU A 34 0.75 9.57 2.20
C LEU A 34 2.04 8.74 2.37
N SER A 35 2.16 7.94 3.46
CA SER A 35 3.34 7.08 3.68
C SER A 35 3.48 5.99 2.62
N ALA A 36 2.37 5.39 2.16
CA ALA A 36 2.39 4.29 1.20
C ALA A 36 2.53 4.75 -0.27
N THR A 37 2.50 6.05 -0.55
CA THR A 37 2.39 6.59 -1.91
C THR A 37 3.54 6.18 -2.82
N ASP A 38 4.81 6.24 -2.36
CA ASP A 38 5.96 5.91 -3.22
C ASP A 38 5.99 4.43 -3.56
N ILE A 39 5.65 3.56 -2.61
CA ILE A 39 5.54 2.11 -2.83
C ILE A 39 4.45 1.81 -3.86
N LEU A 40 3.25 2.40 -3.70
CA LEU A 40 2.15 2.25 -4.66
C LEU A 40 2.55 2.77 -6.05
N THR A 41 3.22 3.92 -6.10
CA THR A 41 3.69 4.48 -7.37
C THR A 41 4.67 3.54 -8.08
N ALA A 42 5.65 3.00 -7.38
CA ALA A 42 6.61 2.05 -7.94
C ALA A 42 5.90 0.79 -8.45
N LEU A 43 4.95 0.24 -7.67
CA LEU A 43 4.18 -0.95 -8.07
C LEU A 43 3.35 -0.70 -9.32
N TYR A 44 2.52 0.35 -9.35
CA TYR A 44 1.56 0.58 -10.43
C TYR A 44 2.18 1.17 -11.69
N PHE A 45 3.28 1.92 -11.59
CA PHE A 45 3.86 2.62 -12.74
C PHE A 45 5.16 2.01 -13.27
N SER A 46 5.75 1.04 -12.54
CA SER A 46 7.00 0.41 -12.99
C SER A 46 7.00 -1.12 -12.89
N GLU A 47 6.41 -1.71 -11.84
CA GLU A 47 6.59 -3.13 -11.53
C GLU A 47 5.48 -4.01 -12.11
N MET A 48 4.23 -3.71 -11.81
CA MET A 48 3.11 -4.62 -12.05
C MET A 48 2.72 -4.71 -13.52
N ASN A 49 2.49 -5.94 -13.97
CA ASN A 49 1.87 -6.23 -15.25
C ASN A 49 0.35 -6.04 -15.15
N ILE A 50 -0.13 -4.85 -15.43
CA ILE A 50 -1.54 -4.46 -15.35
C ILE A 50 -1.93 -3.55 -16.52
N ASP A 51 -3.18 -3.63 -16.96
CA ASP A 51 -3.75 -2.77 -17.99
C ASP A 51 -5.06 -2.14 -17.50
N PRO A 52 -5.11 -0.82 -17.31
CA PRO A 52 -6.34 -0.13 -16.87
C PRO A 52 -7.47 -0.20 -17.90
N ALA A 53 -7.15 -0.36 -19.20
CA ALA A 53 -8.14 -0.57 -20.26
C ALA A 53 -8.72 -1.98 -20.26
N ASN A 54 -8.00 -2.96 -19.67
CA ASN A 54 -8.46 -4.33 -19.50
C ASN A 54 -8.23 -4.80 -18.05
N PRO A 55 -9.03 -4.32 -17.07
CA PRO A 55 -8.86 -4.64 -15.65
C PRO A 55 -8.99 -6.12 -15.30
N LYS A 56 -9.51 -6.92 -16.24
CA LYS A 56 -9.68 -8.38 -16.11
C LYS A 56 -8.68 -9.18 -16.94
N MET A 57 -7.62 -8.55 -17.42
CA MET A 57 -6.58 -9.20 -18.23
C MET A 57 -6.11 -10.49 -17.54
N GLU A 58 -6.07 -11.60 -18.30
CA GLU A 58 -5.50 -12.86 -17.83
C GLU A 58 -4.00 -12.68 -17.54
N GLY A 59 -3.51 -13.34 -16.50
CA GLY A 59 -2.10 -13.27 -16.12
C GLY A 59 -1.64 -11.92 -15.57
N ARG A 60 -2.55 -10.96 -15.32
CA ARG A 60 -2.19 -9.71 -14.66
C ARG A 60 -1.77 -9.94 -13.21
N ASP A 61 -0.89 -9.12 -12.71
CA ASP A 61 -0.50 -9.13 -11.31
C ASP A 61 -1.67 -8.73 -10.38
N ARG A 62 -1.56 -9.13 -9.11
CA ARG A 62 -2.55 -8.86 -8.07
C ARG A 62 -1.96 -7.95 -7.01
N PHE A 63 -2.78 -7.01 -6.52
CA PHE A 63 -2.40 -6.13 -5.45
C PHE A 63 -3.44 -6.10 -4.33
N VAL A 64 -2.99 -6.23 -3.08
CA VAL A 64 -3.84 -6.16 -1.88
C VAL A 64 -3.36 -5.03 -0.98
N LEU A 65 -4.20 -4.02 -0.76
CA LEU A 65 -3.98 -3.03 0.29
C LEU A 65 -4.55 -3.56 1.59
N SER A 66 -3.74 -4.27 2.39
CA SER A 66 -4.20 -4.92 3.63
C SER A 66 -4.63 -3.88 4.67
N LYS A 67 -3.85 -2.80 4.84
CA LYS A 67 -4.26 -1.64 5.64
C LYS A 67 -5.32 -0.80 4.89
N GLY A 68 -6.52 -1.34 4.79
CA GLY A 68 -7.59 -0.81 3.94
C GLY A 68 -8.05 0.61 4.26
N HIS A 69 -7.74 1.12 5.46
CA HIS A 69 -8.00 2.52 5.82
C HIS A 69 -7.20 3.52 4.95
N ALA A 70 -6.06 3.10 4.37
CA ALA A 70 -5.33 3.89 3.38
C ALA A 70 -5.98 3.88 1.98
N ALA A 71 -7.29 3.62 1.89
CA ALA A 71 -8.08 3.64 0.65
C ALA A 71 -7.84 4.88 -0.23
N PRO A 72 -7.70 6.11 0.30
CA PRO A 72 -7.40 7.28 -0.52
C PRO A 72 -6.13 7.11 -1.38
N ALA A 73 -5.10 6.43 -0.87
CA ALA A 73 -3.88 6.19 -1.64
C ALA A 73 -4.12 5.30 -2.86
N ILE A 74 -4.81 4.16 -2.67
CA ILE A 74 -5.10 3.28 -3.80
C ILE A 74 -6.08 3.92 -4.79
N TYR A 75 -7.06 4.69 -4.34
CA TYR A 75 -7.97 5.39 -5.23
C TYR A 75 -7.25 6.44 -6.08
N ALA A 76 -6.39 7.26 -5.48
CA ALA A 76 -5.57 8.22 -6.22
C ALA A 76 -4.65 7.51 -7.22
N THR A 77 -4.02 6.41 -6.83
CA THR A 77 -3.14 5.62 -7.69
C THR A 77 -3.89 4.99 -8.88
N LEU A 78 -5.05 4.38 -8.65
CA LEU A 78 -5.87 3.78 -9.71
C LEU A 78 -6.39 4.84 -10.68
N SER A 79 -6.83 6.00 -10.17
CA SER A 79 -7.27 7.10 -11.00
C SER A 79 -6.12 7.67 -11.84
N GLU A 80 -4.93 7.90 -11.25
CA GLU A 80 -3.74 8.37 -11.95
C GLU A 80 -3.25 7.35 -13.00
N LYS A 81 -3.45 6.06 -12.75
CA LYS A 81 -3.15 4.98 -13.69
C LYS A 81 -4.17 4.88 -14.84
N GLY A 82 -5.38 5.46 -14.67
CA GLY A 82 -6.40 5.52 -15.71
C GLY A 82 -7.54 4.51 -15.58
N TYR A 83 -7.74 3.90 -14.40
CA TYR A 83 -8.88 2.99 -14.17
C TYR A 83 -10.22 3.73 -14.11
N PHE A 84 -10.22 4.99 -13.72
CA PHE A 84 -11.40 5.87 -13.67
C PHE A 84 -10.99 7.36 -13.64
N SER A 85 -11.96 8.27 -13.86
CA SER A 85 -11.70 9.71 -13.94
C SER A 85 -11.24 10.31 -12.61
N LYS A 86 -10.30 11.25 -12.66
CA LYS A 86 -9.84 12.01 -11.49
C LYS A 86 -10.96 12.80 -10.80
N ASP A 87 -11.96 13.26 -11.54
CA ASP A 87 -13.08 14.02 -10.97
C ASP A 87 -13.88 13.18 -9.97
N GLU A 88 -13.88 11.85 -10.14
CA GLU A 88 -14.58 10.96 -9.23
C GLU A 88 -13.96 10.93 -7.83
N LEU A 89 -12.66 11.26 -7.70
CA LEU A 89 -11.99 11.32 -6.41
C LEU A 89 -12.69 12.24 -5.41
N MET A 90 -13.31 13.33 -5.91
CA MET A 90 -14.05 14.28 -5.08
C MET A 90 -15.39 13.72 -4.54
N THR A 91 -15.71 12.48 -4.88
CA THR A 91 -16.88 11.76 -4.34
C THR A 91 -16.55 10.83 -3.18
N LEU A 92 -15.31 10.83 -2.70
CA LEU A 92 -14.88 9.97 -1.59
C LEU A 92 -15.89 10.00 -0.42
N ARG A 93 -16.34 8.80 0.01
CA ARG A 93 -17.29 8.62 1.13
C ARG A 93 -18.67 9.31 0.97
N LYS A 94 -18.97 9.94 -0.15
CA LYS A 94 -20.31 10.50 -0.41
C LYS A 94 -21.31 9.35 -0.64
N PHE A 95 -22.57 9.60 -0.28
CA PHE A 95 -23.64 8.62 -0.52
C PHE A 95 -23.74 8.25 -1.99
N GLY A 96 -23.80 6.98 -2.31
CA GLY A 96 -23.87 6.47 -3.68
C GLY A 96 -22.51 6.40 -4.42
N SER A 97 -21.43 6.95 -3.87
CA SER A 97 -20.10 6.84 -4.47
C SER A 97 -19.55 5.42 -4.44
N ARG A 98 -18.75 5.06 -5.46
CA ARG A 98 -17.96 3.81 -5.45
C ARG A 98 -16.73 3.91 -4.55
N LEU A 99 -16.28 5.12 -4.23
CA LEU A 99 -15.11 5.40 -3.40
C LEU A 99 -15.48 5.35 -1.92
N GLN A 100 -15.57 4.13 -1.40
CA GLN A 100 -15.95 3.86 -0.02
C GLN A 100 -14.81 4.21 0.94
N GLY A 101 -15.09 4.26 2.24
CA GLY A 101 -14.08 4.52 3.28
C GLY A 101 -12.97 3.46 3.35
N HIS A 102 -13.25 2.26 2.85
CA HIS A 102 -12.33 1.15 2.63
C HIS A 102 -12.54 0.60 1.22
N PRO A 103 -11.53 -0.03 0.60
CA PRO A 103 -11.68 -0.57 -0.76
C PRO A 103 -12.79 -1.62 -0.84
N ASP A 104 -13.62 -1.52 -1.88
CA ASP A 104 -14.69 -2.50 -2.17
C ASP A 104 -14.47 -3.08 -3.57
N MET A 105 -14.15 -4.37 -3.65
CA MET A 105 -13.88 -5.08 -4.89
C MET A 105 -15.08 -5.16 -5.84
N LYS A 106 -16.31 -5.00 -5.31
CA LYS A 106 -17.53 -5.02 -6.11
C LYS A 106 -17.83 -3.67 -6.76
N LYS A 107 -17.17 -2.61 -6.33
CA LYS A 107 -17.45 -1.24 -6.75
C LYS A 107 -16.44 -0.70 -7.76
N LEU A 108 -15.16 -1.06 -7.63
CA LEU A 108 -14.08 -0.48 -8.42
C LEU A 108 -13.24 -1.54 -9.14
N PRO A 109 -13.00 -1.36 -10.45
CA PRO A 109 -12.00 -2.14 -11.15
C PRO A 109 -10.61 -1.85 -10.57
N GLY A 110 -9.74 -2.86 -10.53
CA GLY A 110 -8.39 -2.74 -9.94
C GLY A 110 -8.32 -2.96 -8.43
N ILE A 111 -9.47 -3.14 -7.75
CA ILE A 111 -9.52 -3.60 -6.36
C ILE A 111 -9.76 -5.11 -6.35
N GLU A 112 -8.76 -5.86 -5.87
CA GLU A 112 -8.79 -7.33 -5.87
C GLU A 112 -9.68 -7.91 -4.78
N ILE A 113 -9.70 -7.26 -3.61
CA ILE A 113 -10.45 -7.69 -2.43
C ILE A 113 -10.87 -6.49 -1.59
N SER A 114 -12.06 -6.57 -1.00
CA SER A 114 -12.49 -5.60 0.00
C SER A 114 -11.66 -5.79 1.28
N THR A 115 -11.03 -4.72 1.75
CA THR A 115 -10.19 -4.72 2.96
C THR A 115 -10.69 -3.69 3.97
N GLY A 116 -10.11 -3.71 5.19
CA GLY A 116 -10.51 -2.83 6.29
C GLY A 116 -10.42 -3.52 7.64
N SER A 117 -10.73 -4.82 7.70
CA SER A 117 -10.41 -5.66 8.84
C SER A 117 -8.91 -5.98 8.77
N LEU A 118 -8.13 -5.38 9.68
CA LEU A 118 -6.68 -5.52 9.69
C LEU A 118 -6.25 -6.98 9.89
N GLY A 119 -5.12 -7.34 9.32
CA GLY A 119 -4.56 -8.69 9.39
C GLY A 119 -5.09 -9.67 8.34
N GLN A 120 -6.22 -9.41 7.67
CA GLN A 120 -6.84 -10.35 6.74
C GLN A 120 -6.18 -10.36 5.35
N GLY A 121 -5.65 -9.22 4.91
CA GLY A 121 -5.16 -9.05 3.54
C GLY A 121 -4.02 -9.98 3.15
N LEU A 122 -3.10 -10.30 4.07
CA LEU A 122 -1.99 -11.22 3.80
C LEU A 122 -2.48 -12.65 3.53
N SER A 123 -3.49 -13.12 4.26
CA SER A 123 -4.10 -14.43 4.02
C SER A 123 -4.75 -14.52 2.64
N VAL A 124 -5.44 -13.47 2.22
CA VAL A 124 -6.05 -13.38 0.88
C VAL A 124 -4.95 -13.36 -0.19
N ALA A 125 -3.88 -12.58 0.01
CA ALA A 125 -2.73 -12.53 -0.89
C ALA A 125 -2.04 -13.92 -1.03
N ASN A 126 -1.95 -14.68 0.06
CA ASN A 126 -1.47 -16.08 0.02
C ASN A 126 -2.34 -16.93 -0.91
N GLY A 127 -3.68 -16.82 -0.81
CA GLY A 127 -4.60 -17.55 -1.67
C GLY A 127 -4.41 -17.21 -3.14
N MET A 128 -4.23 -15.92 -3.46
CA MET A 128 -3.96 -15.47 -4.84
C MET A 128 -2.62 -16.02 -5.34
N ALA A 129 -1.55 -15.91 -4.56
CA ALA A 129 -0.23 -16.41 -4.92
C ALA A 129 -0.21 -17.94 -5.09
N LEU A 130 -0.92 -18.66 -4.21
CA LEU A 130 -1.06 -20.11 -4.29
C LEU A 130 -1.83 -20.52 -5.55
N ASN A 131 -2.91 -19.81 -5.89
CA ASN A 131 -3.67 -20.05 -7.12
C ASN A 131 -2.76 -19.96 -8.35
N SER A 132 -1.94 -18.91 -8.47
CA SER A 132 -0.99 -18.76 -9.57
C SER A 132 -0.06 -19.98 -9.69
N LYS A 133 0.46 -20.49 -8.57
CA LYS A 133 1.34 -21.68 -8.56
C LYS A 133 0.60 -22.96 -8.92
N MET A 134 -0.61 -23.16 -8.40
CA MET A 134 -1.41 -24.38 -8.64
C MET A 134 -1.86 -24.53 -10.08
N PHE A 135 -2.16 -23.42 -10.75
CA PHE A 135 -2.61 -23.41 -12.14
C PHE A 135 -1.52 -23.05 -13.15
N ASN A 136 -0.24 -22.98 -12.69
CA ASN A 136 0.92 -22.62 -13.52
C ASN A 136 0.73 -21.28 -14.24
N GLU A 137 0.08 -20.33 -13.58
CA GLU A 137 -0.01 -18.96 -14.04
C GLU A 137 1.25 -18.18 -13.62
N ASN A 138 1.59 -17.12 -14.36
CA ASN A 138 2.86 -16.40 -14.15
C ASN A 138 2.68 -15.04 -13.44
N TYR A 139 1.53 -14.77 -12.83
CA TYR A 139 1.34 -13.52 -12.12
C TYR A 139 1.94 -13.54 -10.70
N ARG A 140 2.32 -12.38 -10.27
CA ARG A 140 2.78 -12.13 -8.92
C ARG A 140 1.68 -11.47 -8.08
N THR A 141 1.79 -11.61 -6.78
CA THR A 141 0.90 -10.96 -5.82
C THR A 141 1.70 -10.03 -4.92
N TYR A 142 1.25 -8.79 -4.84
CA TYR A 142 1.84 -7.76 -3.99
C TYR A 142 0.86 -7.38 -2.88
N VAL A 143 1.36 -7.11 -1.68
CA VAL A 143 0.54 -6.67 -0.55
C VAL A 143 1.25 -5.59 0.25
N ILE A 144 0.50 -4.58 0.71
CA ILE A 144 1.02 -3.58 1.66
C ILE A 144 0.34 -3.79 3.01
N LEU A 145 1.17 -3.98 4.04
CA LEU A 145 0.79 -4.10 5.45
C LEU A 145 1.18 -2.82 6.20
N GLY A 146 0.49 -2.51 7.29
CA GLY A 146 0.93 -1.51 8.26
C GLY A 146 1.69 -2.13 9.43
N ASP A 147 2.57 -1.37 10.05
CA ASP A 147 3.34 -1.82 11.23
C ASP A 147 2.46 -2.06 12.47
N GLY A 148 1.44 -1.25 12.69
CA GLY A 148 0.41 -1.55 13.70
C GLY A 148 -0.46 -2.75 13.33
N GLU A 149 -0.69 -3.00 12.03
CA GLU A 149 -1.48 -4.12 11.54
C GLU A 149 -0.84 -5.48 11.84
N ILE A 150 0.48 -5.57 11.83
CA ILE A 150 1.17 -6.84 12.10
C ILE A 150 1.11 -7.29 13.56
N GLN A 151 0.47 -6.53 14.45
CA GLN A 151 0.11 -6.96 15.80
C GLN A 151 -1.01 -8.02 15.78
N GLU A 152 -1.78 -8.10 14.68
CA GLU A 152 -2.81 -9.12 14.49
C GLU A 152 -2.20 -10.52 14.33
N GLY A 153 -2.70 -11.50 15.11
CA GLY A 153 -2.22 -12.90 15.06
C GLY A 153 -2.35 -13.52 13.67
N GLN A 154 -3.41 -13.15 12.93
CA GLN A 154 -3.68 -13.62 11.56
C GLN A 154 -2.51 -13.35 10.59
N ILE A 155 -1.75 -12.27 10.78
CA ILE A 155 -0.56 -11.97 9.96
C ILE A 155 0.49 -13.08 10.10
N TRP A 156 0.73 -13.55 11.33
CA TRP A 156 1.74 -14.56 11.61
C TRP A 156 1.30 -15.95 11.16
N GLU A 157 0.01 -16.28 11.24
CA GLU A 157 -0.56 -17.49 10.65
C GLU A 157 -0.40 -17.48 9.13
N ALA A 158 -0.67 -16.35 8.48
CA ALA A 158 -0.46 -16.18 7.05
C ALA A 158 1.04 -16.24 6.69
N ALA A 159 1.92 -15.68 7.52
CA ALA A 159 3.36 -15.73 7.31
C ALA A 159 3.90 -17.19 7.29
N MET A 160 3.46 -18.04 8.24
CA MET A 160 3.79 -19.47 8.25
C MET A 160 3.29 -20.17 6.98
N THR A 161 2.05 -19.88 6.57
CA THR A 161 1.42 -20.47 5.38
C THR A 161 2.22 -20.13 4.11
N ALA A 162 2.58 -18.85 3.92
CA ALA A 162 3.33 -18.40 2.75
C ALA A 162 4.70 -19.10 2.64
N ALA A 163 5.41 -19.22 3.75
CA ALA A 163 6.71 -19.89 3.81
C ALA A 163 6.57 -21.39 3.55
N HIS A 164 5.57 -22.05 4.15
CA HIS A 164 5.32 -23.48 3.97
C HIS A 164 5.09 -23.85 2.50
N TYR A 165 4.25 -23.08 1.81
CA TYR A 165 3.95 -23.29 0.39
C TYR A 165 4.98 -22.63 -0.55
N LYS A 166 6.06 -22.05 -0.01
CA LYS A 166 7.16 -21.45 -0.79
C LYS A 166 6.63 -20.47 -1.83
N LEU A 167 5.78 -19.52 -1.41
CA LEU A 167 5.12 -18.56 -2.29
C LEU A 167 6.10 -17.47 -2.76
N ASP A 168 7.06 -17.84 -3.61
CA ASP A 168 8.09 -16.93 -4.15
C ASP A 168 7.55 -15.92 -5.17
N ASN A 169 6.28 -16.05 -5.55
CA ASN A 169 5.52 -15.07 -6.30
C ASN A 169 4.73 -14.10 -5.40
N LEU A 170 4.90 -14.16 -4.08
CA LEU A 170 4.34 -13.22 -3.10
C LEU A 170 5.42 -12.26 -2.62
N CYS A 171 5.15 -10.95 -2.77
CA CYS A 171 5.98 -9.87 -2.27
C CYS A 171 5.14 -8.94 -1.37
N ALA A 172 5.50 -8.88 -0.09
CA ALA A 172 4.84 -8.02 0.88
C ALA A 172 5.72 -6.81 1.21
N PHE A 173 5.10 -5.64 1.31
CA PHE A 173 5.70 -4.44 1.88
C PHE A 173 5.14 -4.21 3.27
N LEU A 174 6.02 -3.92 4.22
CA LEU A 174 5.66 -3.39 5.52
C LEU A 174 5.88 -1.88 5.51
N ASP A 175 4.81 -1.09 5.51
CA ASP A 175 4.86 0.36 5.70
C ASP A 175 5.20 0.66 7.16
N ASN A 176 6.51 0.68 7.45
CA ASN A 176 7.06 0.81 8.79
C ASN A 176 7.31 2.29 9.13
N ASN A 177 6.24 2.97 9.53
CA ASN A 177 6.27 4.38 9.91
C ASN A 177 6.30 4.62 11.44
N ASN A 178 6.24 3.55 12.23
CA ASN A 178 6.25 3.55 13.70
C ASN A 178 5.07 4.29 14.35
N LEU A 179 3.97 4.57 13.64
CA LEU A 179 2.82 5.27 14.18
C LEU A 179 1.51 4.51 13.94
N GLN A 180 0.77 4.27 15.01
CA GLN A 180 -0.61 3.79 14.97
C GLN A 180 -1.58 4.85 15.53
N ILE A 181 -2.84 4.51 15.78
CA ILE A 181 -3.91 5.45 16.16
C ILE A 181 -3.51 6.32 17.35
N ASP A 182 -2.98 5.68 18.41
CA ASP A 182 -2.81 6.30 19.74
C ASP A 182 -1.37 6.77 20.02
N GLY A 183 -0.40 6.48 19.13
CA GLY A 183 1.00 6.83 19.36
C GLY A 183 2.01 5.98 18.60
N ASN A 184 3.23 5.97 19.12
CA ASN A 184 4.29 5.16 18.54
C ASN A 184 4.01 3.67 18.74
N VAL A 185 4.17 2.88 17.66
CA VAL A 185 4.02 1.41 17.73
C VAL A 185 4.95 0.82 18.79
N SER A 186 6.17 1.35 18.91
CA SER A 186 7.15 0.91 19.91
C SER A 186 6.71 1.11 21.36
N GLU A 187 5.82 2.07 21.62
CA GLU A 187 5.32 2.40 22.96
C GLU A 187 3.98 1.71 23.25
N ILE A 188 3.10 1.62 22.26
CA ILE A 188 1.76 1.05 22.41
C ILE A 188 1.83 -0.49 22.40
N MET A 189 2.43 -1.07 21.39
CA MET A 189 2.65 -2.51 21.27
C MET A 189 3.86 -2.78 20.35
N GLY A 190 5.04 -2.99 20.95
CA GLY A 190 6.29 -3.16 20.24
C GLY A 190 6.33 -4.39 19.35
N VAL A 191 6.64 -4.19 18.09
CA VAL A 191 6.71 -5.26 17.07
C VAL A 191 8.14 -5.70 16.72
N GLU A 192 9.15 -4.95 17.16
CA GLU A 192 10.56 -5.26 16.93
C GLU A 192 11.03 -6.54 17.65
N PRO A 193 12.07 -7.21 17.18
CA PRO A 193 12.81 -6.96 15.94
C PRO A 193 12.09 -7.54 14.71
N LEU A 194 11.69 -6.69 13.79
CA LEU A 194 10.87 -7.07 12.62
C LEU A 194 11.60 -8.02 11.68
N ASP A 195 12.83 -7.70 11.31
CA ASP A 195 13.63 -8.50 10.39
C ASP A 195 13.80 -9.93 10.91
N LYS A 196 14.17 -10.09 12.19
CA LYS A 196 14.37 -11.41 12.80
C LYS A 196 13.09 -12.24 12.90
N LYS A 197 11.96 -11.59 13.16
CA LYS A 197 10.66 -12.27 13.17
C LYS A 197 10.32 -12.83 11.80
N TRP A 198 10.35 -12.01 10.74
CA TRP A 198 10.05 -12.46 9.38
C TRP A 198 11.06 -13.51 8.88
N GLU A 199 12.37 -13.33 9.16
CA GLU A 199 13.39 -14.34 8.87
C GLU A 199 13.09 -15.67 9.55
N ALA A 200 12.69 -15.66 10.84
CA ALA A 200 12.33 -16.86 11.60
C ALA A 200 11.10 -17.57 11.05
N PHE A 201 10.15 -16.83 10.44
CA PHE A 201 9.02 -17.39 9.70
C PHE A 201 9.40 -17.90 8.29
N GLY A 202 10.68 -17.83 7.89
CA GLY A 202 11.17 -18.41 6.64
C GLY A 202 11.08 -17.48 5.43
N TRP A 203 10.83 -16.19 5.64
CA TRP A 203 10.75 -15.19 4.58
C TRP A 203 12.15 -14.68 4.17
N ASN A 204 12.28 -14.27 2.91
CA ASN A 204 13.35 -13.40 2.46
C ASN A 204 13.05 -11.98 2.92
N VAL A 205 13.99 -11.34 3.64
CA VAL A 205 13.75 -10.01 4.22
C VAL A 205 14.69 -8.99 3.60
N ILE A 206 14.13 -7.87 3.13
CA ILE A 206 14.88 -6.75 2.56
C ILE A 206 14.46 -5.47 3.30
N LYS A 207 15.43 -4.67 3.76
CA LYS A 207 15.17 -3.38 4.43
C LYS A 207 15.55 -2.23 3.51
N ILE A 208 14.66 -1.25 3.40
CA ILE A 208 14.83 -0.09 2.51
C ILE A 208 14.35 1.21 3.16
N ASP A 209 14.77 2.35 2.61
CA ASP A 209 14.04 3.59 2.71
C ASP A 209 12.83 3.51 1.76
N GLY A 210 11.62 3.57 2.32
CA GLY A 210 10.35 3.46 1.56
C GLY A 210 10.00 4.70 0.74
N HIS A 211 10.84 5.74 0.77
CA HIS A 211 10.72 6.97 -0.02
C HIS A 211 11.81 7.11 -1.08
N ASP A 212 12.73 6.14 -1.15
CA ASP A 212 13.79 6.09 -2.15
C ASP A 212 13.40 5.13 -3.29
N PHE A 213 13.06 5.67 -4.45
CA PHE A 213 12.65 4.86 -5.60
C PHE A 213 13.74 3.91 -6.10
N GLU A 214 15.04 4.27 -5.99
CA GLU A 214 16.13 3.36 -6.36
C GLU A 214 16.14 2.12 -5.47
N GLN A 215 15.99 2.33 -4.16
CA GLN A 215 15.92 1.23 -3.20
C GLN A 215 14.65 0.40 -3.37
N ILE A 216 13.48 1.02 -3.62
CA ILE A 216 12.22 0.30 -3.86
C ILE A 216 12.36 -0.59 -5.10
N LEU A 217 12.81 -0.06 -6.22
CA LEU A 217 12.96 -0.82 -7.47
C LEU A 217 14.01 -1.93 -7.33
N SER A 218 15.15 -1.66 -6.71
CA SER A 218 16.17 -2.68 -6.42
C SER A 218 15.65 -3.80 -5.52
N ALA A 219 14.81 -3.47 -4.53
CA ALA A 219 14.19 -4.48 -3.66
C ALA A 219 13.19 -5.35 -4.41
N LEU A 220 12.42 -4.77 -5.34
CA LEU A 220 11.50 -5.51 -6.21
C LEU A 220 12.26 -6.45 -7.16
N ASP A 221 13.39 -6.02 -7.74
CA ASP A 221 14.26 -6.88 -8.54
C ASP A 221 14.74 -8.10 -7.73
N LYS A 222 15.28 -7.86 -6.53
CA LYS A 222 15.72 -8.94 -5.62
C LYS A 222 14.57 -9.87 -5.21
N ALA A 223 13.36 -9.33 -5.03
CA ALA A 223 12.18 -10.14 -4.72
C ALA A 223 11.76 -11.05 -5.91
N ARG A 224 11.98 -10.61 -7.16
CA ARG A 224 11.74 -11.46 -8.35
C ARG A 224 12.79 -12.57 -8.49
N GLU A 225 14.03 -12.28 -8.12
CA GLU A 225 15.14 -13.25 -8.17
C GLU A 225 15.05 -14.29 -7.05
N CYS A 226 14.46 -13.97 -5.91
CA CYS A 226 14.31 -14.88 -4.78
C CYS A 226 13.38 -16.05 -5.16
N LYS A 227 13.87 -17.29 -5.03
CA LYS A 227 13.10 -18.49 -5.30
C LYS A 227 12.89 -19.33 -4.05
N GLY A 228 11.71 -19.95 -3.99
CA GLY A 228 11.34 -20.86 -2.91
C GLY A 228 10.98 -20.20 -1.57
N LYS A 229 10.93 -18.85 -1.52
CA LYS A 229 10.55 -18.10 -0.32
C LYS A 229 9.72 -16.86 -0.70
N PRO A 230 8.67 -16.52 0.06
CA PRO A 230 8.03 -15.21 -0.04
C PRO A 230 9.01 -14.10 0.40
N THR A 231 8.80 -12.89 -0.11
CA THR A 231 9.65 -11.73 0.24
C THR A 231 8.88 -10.71 1.05
N MET A 232 9.46 -10.27 2.17
CA MET A 232 9.04 -9.14 2.97
C MET A 232 10.01 -7.98 2.77
N ILE A 233 9.53 -6.87 2.24
CA ILE A 233 10.25 -5.62 2.13
C ILE A 233 9.84 -4.72 3.29
N ILE A 234 10.71 -4.56 4.29
CA ILE A 234 10.48 -3.64 5.41
C ILE A 234 10.89 -2.25 4.94
N ALA A 235 9.89 -1.45 4.60
CA ALA A 235 10.09 -0.10 4.09
C ALA A 235 9.95 0.90 5.24
N LYS A 236 11.07 1.51 5.65
CA LYS A 236 11.03 2.62 6.60
C LYS A 236 10.40 3.82 5.91
N THR A 237 9.29 4.29 6.47
CA THR A 237 8.52 5.39 5.90
C THR A 237 8.24 6.48 6.93
N ILE A 238 7.68 7.59 6.45
CA ILE A 238 7.23 8.72 7.26
C ILE A 238 5.71 8.81 7.10
N LYS A 239 4.97 8.67 8.19
CA LYS A 239 3.51 8.91 8.20
C LYS A 239 3.23 10.36 7.84
N GLY A 240 2.38 10.62 6.85
CA GLY A 240 2.12 11.98 6.39
C GLY A 240 3.14 12.54 5.38
N LYS A 241 3.96 11.69 4.76
CA LYS A 241 5.07 12.06 3.87
C LYS A 241 4.72 13.08 2.80
N GLY A 242 5.53 14.14 2.74
CA GLY A 242 5.43 15.20 1.73
C GLY A 242 4.62 16.42 2.18
N VAL A 243 4.02 16.38 3.38
CA VAL A 243 3.30 17.50 3.98
C VAL A 243 3.87 17.76 5.38
N SER A 244 4.69 18.80 5.52
CA SER A 244 5.56 19.01 6.69
C SER A 244 4.82 18.97 8.03
N PHE A 245 3.62 19.58 8.09
CA PHE A 245 2.83 19.63 9.32
C PHE A 245 2.03 18.34 9.60
N MET A 246 2.04 17.37 8.67
CA MET A 246 1.44 16.04 8.85
C MET A 246 2.49 14.96 9.15
N GLU A 247 3.77 15.22 8.79
CA GLU A 247 4.85 14.23 8.96
C GLU A 247 5.04 13.88 10.44
N ASN A 248 4.92 12.57 10.75
CA ASN A 248 5.05 12.01 12.10
C ASN A 248 4.05 12.55 13.13
N VAL A 249 2.88 13.04 12.70
CA VAL A 249 1.82 13.54 13.59
C VAL A 249 0.69 12.51 13.69
N CYS A 250 0.50 11.92 14.87
CA CYS A 250 -0.54 10.90 15.13
C CYS A 250 -1.94 11.38 14.79
N GLY A 251 -2.28 12.65 15.05
CA GLY A 251 -3.61 13.21 14.78
C GLY A 251 -4.07 13.03 13.34
N PHE A 252 -3.14 13.08 12.38
CA PHE A 252 -3.44 12.84 10.97
C PHE A 252 -3.57 11.35 10.59
N HIS A 253 -3.67 10.45 11.58
CA HIS A 253 -4.07 9.08 11.30
C HIS A 253 -5.47 9.04 10.68
N GLY A 254 -6.45 9.75 11.26
CA GLY A 254 -7.85 9.70 10.83
C GLY A 254 -8.54 11.07 10.77
N VAL A 255 -7.81 12.17 10.92
CA VAL A 255 -8.35 13.53 10.85
C VAL A 255 -8.10 14.12 9.47
N ALA A 256 -9.17 14.58 8.83
CA ALA A 256 -9.07 15.26 7.55
C ALA A 256 -8.48 16.68 7.71
N PRO A 257 -7.66 17.14 6.74
CA PRO A 257 -7.19 18.51 6.72
C PRO A 257 -8.34 19.53 6.60
N THR A 258 -8.16 20.71 7.15
CA THR A 258 -8.99 21.89 6.87
C THR A 258 -8.69 22.45 5.46
N LEU A 259 -9.52 23.39 4.98
CA LEU A 259 -9.25 24.06 3.68
C LEU A 259 -7.93 24.85 3.69
N GLU A 260 -7.61 25.52 4.80
CA GLU A 260 -6.35 26.24 4.97
C GLU A 260 -5.15 25.28 4.97
N GLU A 261 -5.27 24.15 5.66
CA GLU A 261 -4.25 23.10 5.65
C GLU A 261 -4.10 22.46 4.26
N LEU A 262 -5.19 22.30 3.50
CA LEU A 262 -5.12 21.84 2.11
C LEU A 262 -4.31 22.79 1.24
N GLU A 263 -4.56 24.11 1.31
CA GLU A 263 -3.81 25.11 0.53
C GLU A 263 -2.31 25.03 0.82
N ARG A 264 -1.95 24.93 2.09
CA ARG A 264 -0.56 24.73 2.53
C ARG A 264 0.04 23.43 2.01
N ALA A 265 -0.68 22.31 2.15
CA ALA A 265 -0.23 21.02 1.65
C ALA A 265 0.00 21.02 0.14
N LEU A 266 -0.92 21.63 -0.63
CA LEU A 266 -0.78 21.74 -2.08
C LEU A 266 0.39 22.64 -2.50
N ALA A 267 0.74 23.66 -1.72
CA ALA A 267 1.92 24.49 -1.95
C ALA A 267 3.23 23.72 -1.70
N GLU A 268 3.28 22.87 -0.66
CA GLU A 268 4.43 22.00 -0.39
C GLU A 268 4.58 20.88 -1.44
N LEU A 269 3.47 20.46 -2.03
CA LEU A 269 3.40 19.44 -3.09
C LEU A 269 3.44 20.05 -4.52
N ALA A 270 3.86 21.28 -4.67
CA ALA A 270 3.91 21.99 -5.97
C ALA A 270 5.11 21.57 -6.85
#